data_5f06cd0236c87e28e258d56cfea018a3
#
_entry.id   5f06cd0236c87e28e258d56cfea018a3
#
_cell.length_a   1.000
_cell.length_b   1.000
_cell.length_c   1.000
_cell.angle_alpha   90.00
_cell.angle_beta   90.00
_cell.angle_gamma   90.00
#
_symmetry.space_group_name_H-M   'P 1'
#
loop_
_entity.id
_entity.type
_entity.pdbx_description
1 polymer ?
#
loop_
_entity_poly.entity_id
_entity_poly.type
_entity_poly.pdbx_seq_one_letter_code
_entity_poly.pdbx_strand_id
1 'polypeptide(L)'
;MSPLRYHRPKTIGEAVGLLREGVPLAGGTKIVPRRRTLESVVDLQDLALDTLRPSGERLEIGAMCRLQDLLTAASTVPDALVEACRGEAGWNLRNMITLGGTLAAEDGRSRVLTVLTAMKAEIAIEPGGVVVPINELLAGRPRILEGRLITAVRLPRIMRAEYRQVARSLADKPIVSAAACRGRGDEGKEFIHLALGGFGGWPREITLDLRSPDGVIDKAAELAQTTYALAGDEWAAADYRSHVAGVLARRVVAEVIN
;
A
#
# COMPACT_ATOMS: atom_id res chain seq x y z
N MET A 1 33.49 -14.70 -6.15
CA MET A 1 32.02 -14.49 -5.99
C MET A 1 31.33 -15.52 -6.86
N SER A 2 30.45 -16.34 -6.31
CA SER A 2 29.62 -17.24 -7.11
C SER A 2 28.70 -16.42 -8.04
N PRO A 3 28.42 -16.91 -9.27
CA PRO A 3 27.51 -16.23 -10.17
C PRO A 3 26.09 -16.23 -9.57
N LEU A 4 25.35 -15.13 -9.77
CA LEU A 4 23.96 -15.00 -9.36
C LEU A 4 23.11 -16.05 -10.11
N ARG A 5 22.42 -16.92 -9.37
CA ARG A 5 21.47 -17.86 -9.95
C ARG A 5 20.19 -17.11 -10.33
N TYR A 6 19.75 -17.25 -11.57
CA TYR A 6 18.55 -16.61 -12.10
C TYR A 6 17.54 -17.65 -12.51
N HIS A 7 16.35 -17.61 -11.90
CA HIS A 7 15.24 -18.50 -12.17
C HIS A 7 14.06 -17.73 -12.74
N ARG A 8 13.40 -18.30 -13.74
CA ARG A 8 12.21 -17.68 -14.35
C ARG A 8 11.08 -18.72 -14.46
N PRO A 9 10.38 -18.98 -13.35
CA PRO A 9 9.28 -19.93 -13.27
C PRO A 9 8.11 -19.49 -14.12
N LYS A 10 7.34 -20.46 -14.61
CA LYS A 10 6.12 -20.23 -15.39
C LYS A 10 4.84 -20.45 -14.60
N THR A 11 4.95 -21.04 -13.42
CA THR A 11 3.81 -21.27 -12.52
C THR A 11 4.08 -20.74 -11.13
N ILE A 12 3.00 -20.39 -10.42
CA ILE A 12 3.08 -19.92 -9.03
C ILE A 12 3.69 -21.00 -8.13
N GLY A 13 3.35 -22.28 -8.37
CA GLY A 13 3.90 -23.39 -7.58
C GLY A 13 5.41 -23.53 -7.72
N GLU A 14 5.94 -23.41 -8.95
CA GLU A 14 7.40 -23.38 -9.21
C GLU A 14 8.06 -22.19 -8.53
N ALA A 15 7.46 -21.00 -8.64
CA ALA A 15 7.97 -19.79 -8.02
C ALA A 15 8.08 -19.95 -6.49
N VAL A 16 7.02 -20.40 -5.83
CA VAL A 16 7.00 -20.66 -4.38
C VAL A 16 8.06 -21.66 -3.96
N GLY A 17 8.25 -22.74 -4.74
CA GLY A 17 9.30 -23.72 -4.48
C GLY A 17 10.71 -23.11 -4.48
N LEU A 18 10.97 -22.18 -5.40
CA LEU A 18 12.26 -21.49 -5.57
C LEU A 18 12.48 -20.37 -4.53
N LEU A 19 11.41 -19.81 -3.95
CA LEU A 19 11.51 -18.75 -2.93
C LEU A 19 12.10 -19.24 -1.58
N ARG A 20 12.31 -20.52 -1.41
CA ARG A 20 13.03 -21.07 -0.24
C ARG A 20 14.50 -20.70 -0.24
N GLU A 21 15.09 -20.48 -1.42
CA GLU A 21 16.51 -20.18 -1.60
C GLU A 21 16.76 -18.91 -2.42
N GLY A 22 15.73 -18.34 -3.03
CA GLY A 22 15.84 -17.18 -3.90
C GLY A 22 14.96 -16.01 -3.46
N VAL A 23 15.37 -14.81 -3.85
CA VAL A 23 14.62 -13.57 -3.57
C VAL A 23 13.69 -13.27 -4.75
N PRO A 24 12.39 -12.95 -4.52
CA PRO A 24 11.47 -12.62 -5.60
C PRO A 24 11.90 -11.34 -6.34
N LEU A 25 12.03 -11.42 -7.65
CA LEU A 25 12.35 -10.30 -8.54
C LEU A 25 11.10 -9.88 -9.31
N ALA A 26 10.47 -8.80 -8.88
CA ALA A 26 9.38 -8.14 -9.60
C ALA A 26 9.94 -6.98 -10.46
N GLY A 27 9.64 -5.73 -10.12
CA GLY A 27 10.20 -4.57 -10.83
C GLY A 27 11.69 -4.27 -10.58
N GLY A 28 12.34 -4.97 -9.67
CA GLY A 28 13.78 -4.90 -9.41
C GLY A 28 14.30 -3.64 -8.71
N THR A 29 13.49 -2.61 -8.52
CA THR A 29 13.92 -1.28 -8.05
C THR A 29 14.58 -1.29 -6.66
N LYS A 30 14.22 -2.23 -5.79
CA LYS A 30 14.82 -2.41 -4.46
C LYS A 30 15.89 -3.51 -4.42
N ILE A 31 15.82 -4.47 -5.33
CA ILE A 31 16.70 -5.66 -5.32
C ILE A 31 17.96 -5.43 -6.15
N VAL A 32 17.83 -4.84 -7.34
CA VAL A 32 18.97 -4.62 -8.24
C VAL A 32 20.11 -3.79 -7.62
N PRO A 33 19.86 -2.75 -6.80
CA PRO A 33 20.95 -2.09 -6.08
C PRO A 33 21.73 -3.00 -5.13
N ARG A 34 21.11 -4.07 -4.63
CA ARG A 34 21.70 -5.05 -3.71
C ARG A 34 22.20 -6.32 -4.41
N ARG A 35 22.21 -6.37 -5.75
CA ARG A 35 22.52 -7.59 -6.54
C ARG A 35 23.83 -8.30 -6.15
N ARG A 36 24.80 -7.57 -5.64
CA ARG A 36 26.11 -8.13 -5.23
C ARG A 36 26.04 -9.02 -3.98
N THR A 37 24.99 -8.91 -3.19
CA THR A 37 24.75 -9.70 -1.96
C THR A 37 23.74 -10.82 -2.18
N LEU A 38 23.19 -10.96 -3.40
CA LEU A 38 22.20 -11.96 -3.72
C LEU A 38 22.86 -13.19 -4.33
N GLU A 39 22.44 -14.36 -3.89
CA GLU A 39 22.87 -15.66 -4.43
C GLU A 39 21.90 -16.18 -5.49
N SER A 40 20.61 -15.90 -5.32
CA SER A 40 19.56 -16.41 -6.20
C SER A 40 18.39 -15.42 -6.30
N VAL A 41 17.84 -15.25 -7.50
CA VAL A 41 16.63 -14.48 -7.76
C VAL A 41 15.60 -15.29 -8.52
N VAL A 42 14.33 -15.05 -8.22
CA VAL A 42 13.17 -15.68 -8.85
C VAL A 42 12.39 -14.62 -9.60
N ASP A 43 12.53 -14.56 -10.91
CA ASP A 43 11.85 -13.58 -11.77
C ASP A 43 10.37 -13.95 -11.92
N LEU A 44 9.50 -13.01 -11.57
CA LEU A 44 8.06 -13.20 -11.53
C LEU A 44 7.33 -12.80 -12.82
N GLN A 45 8.04 -12.38 -13.87
CA GLN A 45 7.45 -11.79 -15.08
C GLN A 45 6.52 -12.74 -15.84
N ASP A 46 6.81 -14.06 -15.84
CA ASP A 46 6.03 -15.04 -16.60
C ASP A 46 4.84 -15.63 -15.82
N LEU A 47 4.55 -15.12 -14.62
CA LEU A 47 3.48 -15.66 -13.76
C LEU A 47 2.08 -15.11 -14.06
N ALA A 48 1.94 -14.23 -15.05
CA ALA A 48 0.67 -13.59 -15.42
C ALA A 48 -0.06 -12.92 -14.22
N LEU A 49 0.70 -12.29 -13.32
CA LEU A 49 0.19 -11.57 -12.15
C LEU A 49 0.02 -10.07 -12.39
N ASP A 50 -0.02 -9.62 -13.63
CA ASP A 50 -0.19 -8.22 -14.07
C ASP A 50 -1.62 -7.90 -14.52
N THR A 51 -2.61 -8.59 -13.95
CA THR A 51 -4.00 -8.44 -14.32
C THR A 51 -4.75 -7.47 -13.42
N LEU A 52 -5.70 -6.74 -13.99
CA LEU A 52 -6.64 -5.88 -13.28
C LEU A 52 -8.05 -6.35 -13.61
N ARG A 53 -8.77 -6.84 -12.61
CA ARG A 53 -10.05 -7.52 -12.79
C ARG A 53 -11.12 -6.95 -11.85
N PRO A 54 -12.15 -6.29 -12.38
CA PRO A 54 -13.38 -6.09 -11.61
C PRO A 54 -14.00 -7.45 -11.27
N SER A 55 -14.34 -7.66 -10.00
CA SER A 55 -14.97 -8.88 -9.51
C SER A 55 -16.21 -8.51 -8.70
N GLY A 56 -17.35 -8.37 -9.40
CA GLY A 56 -18.56 -7.79 -8.83
C GLY A 56 -18.31 -6.32 -8.40
N GLU A 57 -18.53 -6.04 -7.14
CA GLU A 57 -18.29 -4.70 -6.56
C GLU A 57 -16.86 -4.52 -6.04
N ARG A 58 -15.99 -5.54 -6.18
CA ARG A 58 -14.60 -5.54 -5.76
C ARG A 58 -13.68 -5.33 -6.96
N LEU A 59 -12.46 -4.90 -6.67
CA LEU A 59 -11.39 -4.80 -7.65
C LEU A 59 -10.22 -5.68 -7.21
N GLU A 60 -9.83 -6.63 -8.05
CA GLU A 60 -8.62 -7.42 -7.86
C GLU A 60 -7.51 -6.91 -8.78
N ILE A 61 -6.38 -6.56 -8.19
CA ILE A 61 -5.19 -6.03 -8.85
C ILE A 61 -4.05 -7.01 -8.64
N GLY A 62 -3.51 -7.58 -9.70
CA GLY A 62 -2.39 -8.50 -9.65
C GLY A 62 -1.12 -7.84 -9.09
N ALA A 63 -0.32 -8.62 -8.38
CA ALA A 63 0.87 -8.13 -7.69
C ALA A 63 1.95 -7.58 -8.64
N MET A 64 1.97 -8.02 -9.90
CA MET A 64 2.89 -7.58 -10.95
C MET A 64 2.39 -6.37 -11.74
N CYS A 65 1.15 -5.87 -11.51
CA CYS A 65 0.71 -4.58 -12.05
C CYS A 65 1.70 -3.49 -11.64
N ARG A 66 2.18 -2.75 -12.63
CA ARG A 66 3.08 -1.62 -12.39
C ARG A 66 2.27 -0.42 -11.92
N LEU A 67 2.87 0.47 -11.15
CA LEU A 67 2.17 1.68 -10.72
C LEU A 67 1.70 2.51 -11.91
N GLN A 68 2.43 2.50 -13.04
CA GLN A 68 2.02 3.20 -14.26
C GLN A 68 0.79 2.55 -14.92
N ASP A 69 0.63 1.24 -14.84
CA ASP A 69 -0.54 0.54 -15.38
C ASP A 69 -1.82 0.98 -14.66
N LEU A 70 -1.75 1.21 -13.33
CA LEU A 70 -2.86 1.71 -12.53
C LEU A 70 -3.27 3.14 -12.94
N LEU A 71 -2.32 3.99 -13.34
CA LEU A 71 -2.61 5.32 -13.86
C LEU A 71 -3.30 5.24 -15.22
N THR A 72 -2.90 4.29 -16.06
CA THR A 72 -3.49 4.07 -17.39
C THR A 72 -4.92 3.54 -17.28
N ALA A 73 -5.20 2.74 -16.25
CA ALA A 73 -6.51 2.17 -15.94
C ALA A 73 -7.35 3.05 -14.98
N ALA A 74 -7.16 4.36 -14.97
CA ALA A 74 -7.78 5.29 -14.02
C ALA A 74 -9.32 5.24 -13.98
N SER A 75 -9.98 4.79 -15.05
CA SER A 75 -11.44 4.60 -15.05
C SER A 75 -11.94 3.42 -14.20
N THR A 76 -11.03 2.52 -13.81
CA THR A 76 -11.34 1.30 -13.03
C THR A 76 -10.76 1.37 -11.62
N VAL A 77 -9.66 2.11 -11.45
CA VAL A 77 -8.93 2.25 -10.19
C VAL A 77 -9.44 3.48 -9.43
N PRO A 78 -9.69 3.42 -8.11
CA PRO A 78 -10.10 4.58 -7.34
C PRO A 78 -9.14 5.76 -7.47
N ASP A 79 -9.67 6.98 -7.63
CA ASP A 79 -8.89 8.21 -7.89
C ASP A 79 -7.79 8.45 -6.87
N ALA A 80 -8.07 8.24 -5.58
CA ALA A 80 -7.06 8.39 -4.52
C ALA A 80 -5.87 7.43 -4.70
N LEU A 81 -6.10 6.21 -5.21
CA LEU A 81 -5.02 5.27 -5.50
C LEU A 81 -4.23 5.69 -6.76
N VAL A 82 -4.91 6.19 -7.78
CA VAL A 82 -4.28 6.77 -8.97
C VAL A 82 -3.37 7.95 -8.58
N GLU A 83 -3.86 8.86 -7.73
CA GLU A 83 -3.08 9.99 -7.24
C GLU A 83 -1.86 9.54 -6.41
N ALA A 84 -2.05 8.58 -5.51
CA ALA A 84 -0.96 8.00 -4.73
C ALA A 84 0.11 7.37 -5.63
N CYS A 85 -0.28 6.57 -6.62
CA CYS A 85 0.64 5.98 -7.60
C CYS A 85 1.40 7.04 -8.41
N ARG A 86 0.72 8.11 -8.81
CA ARG A 86 1.34 9.24 -9.55
C ARG A 86 2.44 9.89 -8.73
N GLY A 87 2.19 10.09 -7.44
CA GLY A 87 3.13 10.73 -6.53
C GLY A 87 4.24 9.80 -6.00
N GLU A 88 4.06 8.47 -6.04
CA GLU A 88 4.97 7.51 -5.41
C GLU A 88 6.39 7.57 -6.00
N ALA A 89 6.50 7.75 -7.32
CA ALA A 89 7.78 7.81 -8.02
C ALA A 89 7.67 8.57 -9.35
N GLY A 90 8.82 8.96 -9.90
CA GLY A 90 8.92 9.51 -11.25
C GLY A 90 8.50 8.51 -12.33
N TRP A 91 8.18 9.01 -13.55
CA TRP A 91 7.63 8.22 -14.65
C TRP A 91 8.44 6.95 -14.96
N ASN A 92 9.76 7.04 -15.06
CA ASN A 92 10.62 5.90 -15.35
C ASN A 92 10.50 4.80 -14.28
N LEU A 93 10.50 5.19 -13.01
CA LEU A 93 10.40 4.23 -11.91
C LEU A 93 9.00 3.63 -11.81
N ARG A 94 7.93 4.39 -12.06
CA ARG A 94 6.57 3.84 -12.06
C ARG A 94 6.35 2.73 -13.10
N ASN A 95 7.09 2.76 -14.23
CA ASN A 95 7.08 1.69 -15.22
C ASN A 95 7.83 0.43 -14.78
N MET A 96 8.50 0.47 -13.64
CA MET A 96 9.24 -0.67 -13.06
C MET A 96 8.63 -1.13 -11.73
N ILE A 97 8.24 -0.19 -10.86
CA ILE A 97 7.69 -0.50 -9.53
C ILE A 97 6.35 -1.23 -9.70
N THR A 98 6.23 -2.40 -9.08
CA THR A 98 5.00 -3.19 -9.05
C THR A 98 4.25 -3.01 -7.73
N LEU A 99 2.94 -3.27 -7.73
CA LEU A 99 2.11 -3.16 -6.54
C LEU A 99 2.56 -4.13 -5.44
N GLY A 100 2.85 -5.40 -5.80
CA GLY A 100 3.38 -6.40 -4.86
C GLY A 100 4.76 -6.01 -4.33
N GLY A 101 5.63 -5.44 -5.17
CA GLY A 101 6.94 -4.92 -4.76
C GLY A 101 6.82 -3.77 -3.75
N THR A 102 5.85 -2.87 -3.94
CA THR A 102 5.53 -1.78 -3.00
C THR A 102 5.09 -2.34 -1.65
N LEU A 103 4.15 -3.29 -1.63
CA LEU A 103 3.70 -3.97 -0.41
C LEU A 103 4.84 -4.67 0.33
N ALA A 104 5.75 -5.31 -0.37
CA ALA A 104 6.84 -6.07 0.23
C ALA A 104 7.96 -5.18 0.79
N ALA A 105 8.23 -4.01 0.20
CA ALA A 105 9.49 -3.30 0.42
C ALA A 105 9.39 -1.82 0.84
N GLU A 106 8.24 -1.16 0.70
CA GLU A 106 8.11 0.25 1.09
C GLU A 106 7.76 0.42 2.57
N ASP A 107 8.11 1.58 3.13
CA ASP A 107 7.88 1.97 4.52
C ASP A 107 6.59 2.80 4.69
N GLY A 108 6.35 3.32 5.89
CA GLY A 108 5.19 4.15 6.22
C GLY A 108 5.13 5.50 5.48
N ARG A 109 6.15 5.84 4.69
CA ARG A 109 6.16 7.04 3.83
C ARG A 109 5.63 6.77 2.43
N SER A 110 5.25 5.53 2.11
CA SER A 110 4.62 5.21 0.83
C SER A 110 3.19 5.78 0.77
N ARG A 111 2.92 6.54 -0.28
CA ARG A 111 1.60 7.06 -0.60
C ARG A 111 0.63 5.94 -0.91
N VAL A 112 1.09 4.98 -1.70
CA VAL A 112 0.32 3.80 -2.11
C VAL A 112 -0.08 2.97 -0.91
N LEU A 113 0.86 2.68 0.01
CA LEU A 113 0.54 1.93 1.23
C LEU A 113 -0.46 2.68 2.12
N THR A 114 -0.35 4.02 2.23
CA THR A 114 -1.29 4.83 3.01
C THR A 114 -2.72 4.72 2.47
N VAL A 115 -2.87 4.84 1.15
CA VAL A 115 -4.19 4.74 0.50
C VAL A 115 -4.76 3.33 0.58
N LEU A 116 -3.95 2.30 0.31
CA LEU A 116 -4.39 0.90 0.41
C LEU A 116 -4.81 0.54 1.84
N THR A 117 -4.13 1.09 2.86
CA THR A 117 -4.50 0.89 4.27
C THR A 117 -5.87 1.51 4.57
N ALA A 118 -6.12 2.75 4.13
CA ALA A 118 -7.42 3.38 4.27
C ALA A 118 -8.54 2.63 3.54
N MET A 119 -8.23 2.02 2.39
CA MET A 119 -9.17 1.21 1.60
C MET A 119 -9.41 -0.18 2.18
N LYS A 120 -8.75 -0.57 3.27
CA LYS A 120 -8.87 -1.93 3.84
C LYS A 120 -8.53 -3.02 2.83
N ALA A 121 -7.47 -2.81 2.08
CA ALA A 121 -7.03 -3.77 1.09
C ALA A 121 -6.74 -5.13 1.73
N GLU A 122 -7.12 -6.19 1.05
CA GLU A 122 -6.82 -7.58 1.38
C GLU A 122 -5.74 -8.10 0.43
N ILE A 123 -4.78 -8.82 0.95
CA ILE A 123 -3.62 -9.28 0.20
C ILE A 123 -3.66 -10.80 0.05
N ALA A 124 -3.75 -11.26 -1.20
CA ALA A 124 -3.69 -12.67 -1.53
C ALA A 124 -2.24 -13.15 -1.59
N ILE A 125 -1.96 -14.26 -0.92
CA ILE A 125 -0.61 -14.82 -0.74
C ILE A 125 -0.63 -16.33 -1.01
N GLU A 126 0.37 -16.79 -1.76
CA GLU A 126 0.62 -18.21 -2.00
C GLU A 126 1.92 -18.68 -1.29
N PRO A 127 2.01 -19.95 -0.89
CA PRO A 127 1.06 -21.05 -1.09
C PRO A 127 -0.12 -21.03 -0.11
N GLY A 128 -1.19 -21.68 -0.51
CA GLY A 128 -2.36 -21.94 0.35
C GLY A 128 -3.54 -21.01 0.14
N GLY A 129 -3.49 -20.08 -0.83
CA GLY A 129 -4.60 -19.14 -1.11
C GLY A 129 -4.95 -18.25 0.08
N VAL A 130 -3.97 -17.94 0.93
CA VAL A 130 -4.19 -17.15 2.15
C VAL A 130 -4.49 -15.71 1.78
N VAL A 131 -5.50 -15.13 2.43
CA VAL A 131 -5.84 -13.72 2.31
C VAL A 131 -5.65 -13.05 3.66
N VAL A 132 -4.86 -12.01 3.72
CA VAL A 132 -4.58 -11.26 4.96
C VAL A 132 -4.92 -9.79 4.79
N PRO A 133 -5.44 -9.11 5.82
CA PRO A 133 -5.58 -7.66 5.81
C PRO A 133 -4.23 -6.97 5.62
N ILE A 134 -4.21 -5.83 4.92
CA ILE A 134 -2.98 -5.10 4.64
C ILE A 134 -2.20 -4.71 5.91
N ASN A 135 -2.87 -4.28 6.96
CA ASN A 135 -2.23 -3.89 8.22
C ASN A 135 -1.50 -5.08 8.88
N GLU A 136 -2.09 -6.28 8.83
CA GLU A 136 -1.46 -7.50 9.31
C GLU A 136 -0.23 -7.87 8.47
N LEU A 137 -0.36 -7.84 7.14
CA LEU A 137 0.78 -8.03 6.24
C LEU A 137 1.92 -7.06 6.58
N LEU A 138 1.62 -5.76 6.64
CA LEU A 138 2.64 -4.73 6.82
C LEU A 138 3.37 -4.84 8.17
N ALA A 139 2.66 -5.18 9.24
CA ALA A 139 3.24 -5.40 10.56
C ALA A 139 4.10 -6.66 10.64
N GLY A 140 3.71 -7.73 9.94
CA GLY A 140 4.37 -9.03 9.98
C GLY A 140 5.20 -9.39 8.75
N ARG A 141 5.48 -8.44 7.85
CA ARG A 141 6.06 -8.66 6.50
C ARG A 141 7.22 -9.67 6.43
N PRO A 142 8.31 -9.52 7.19
CA PRO A 142 9.42 -10.45 7.04
C PRO A 142 8.99 -11.91 7.25
N ARG A 143 8.20 -12.18 8.30
CA ARG A 143 7.76 -13.52 8.65
C ARG A 143 6.62 -14.02 7.77
N ILE A 144 5.66 -13.16 7.44
CA ILE A 144 4.51 -13.53 6.62
C ILE A 144 4.92 -13.87 5.19
N LEU A 145 5.94 -13.17 4.66
CA LEU A 145 6.41 -13.34 3.28
C LEU A 145 7.56 -14.34 3.12
N GLU A 146 8.04 -14.94 4.19
CA GLU A 146 9.11 -15.94 4.12
C GLU A 146 8.64 -17.17 3.32
N GLY A 147 9.31 -17.45 2.19
CA GLY A 147 8.93 -18.54 1.27
C GLY A 147 7.54 -18.38 0.62
N ARG A 148 6.97 -17.18 0.63
CA ARG A 148 5.63 -16.88 0.11
C ARG A 148 5.65 -15.79 -0.94
N LEU A 149 4.60 -15.76 -1.75
CA LEU A 149 4.45 -14.84 -2.87
C LEU A 149 3.14 -14.07 -2.74
N ILE A 150 3.21 -12.73 -2.78
CA ILE A 150 2.03 -11.89 -2.97
C ILE A 150 1.55 -12.08 -4.42
N THR A 151 0.28 -12.44 -4.61
CA THR A 151 -0.29 -12.67 -5.94
C THR A 151 -1.27 -11.60 -6.37
N ALA A 152 -2.04 -11.03 -5.43
CA ALA A 152 -3.00 -9.97 -5.75
C ALA A 152 -3.28 -9.07 -4.54
N VAL A 153 -3.82 -7.90 -4.84
CA VAL A 153 -4.45 -6.95 -3.91
C VAL A 153 -5.94 -6.91 -4.24
N ARG A 154 -6.77 -7.13 -3.23
CA ARG A 154 -8.22 -7.07 -3.35
C ARG A 154 -8.73 -5.84 -2.62
N LEU A 155 -9.44 -4.98 -3.33
CA LEU A 155 -10.12 -3.82 -2.76
C LEU A 155 -11.59 -4.15 -2.56
N PRO A 156 -12.19 -3.80 -1.40
CA PRO A 156 -13.63 -3.86 -1.21
C PRO A 156 -14.32 -2.84 -2.12
N ARG A 157 -15.65 -2.79 -2.09
CA ARG A 157 -16.39 -1.72 -2.77
C ARG A 157 -16.03 -0.38 -2.16
N ILE A 158 -15.34 0.45 -2.92
CA ILE A 158 -14.98 1.81 -2.56
C ILE A 158 -16.06 2.76 -3.07
N MET A 159 -16.68 3.51 -2.17
CA MET A 159 -17.69 4.53 -2.51
C MET A 159 -17.01 5.88 -2.74
N ARG A 160 -16.10 6.25 -1.87
CA ARG A 160 -15.29 7.46 -1.97
C ARG A 160 -13.96 7.29 -1.23
N ALA A 161 -12.91 7.82 -1.78
CA ALA A 161 -11.61 7.83 -1.12
C ALA A 161 -10.86 9.13 -1.44
N GLU A 162 -10.19 9.69 -0.43
CA GLU A 162 -9.43 10.92 -0.53
C GLU A 162 -8.04 10.74 0.04
N TYR A 163 -7.08 11.43 -0.55
CA TYR A 163 -5.68 11.43 -0.13
C TYR A 163 -5.14 12.86 -0.09
N ARG A 164 -4.43 13.20 0.98
CA ARG A 164 -3.72 14.48 1.12
C ARG A 164 -2.38 14.25 1.79
N GLN A 165 -1.42 15.10 1.46
CA GLN A 165 -0.08 15.00 2.03
C GLN A 165 0.57 16.38 2.22
N VAL A 166 1.59 16.38 3.07
CA VAL A 166 2.59 17.44 3.17
C VAL A 166 3.96 16.84 2.94
N ALA A 167 4.70 17.40 1.99
CA ALA A 167 6.07 17.04 1.65
C ALA A 167 6.87 18.31 1.37
N ARG A 168 8.20 18.23 1.36
CA ARG A 168 9.07 19.39 1.05
C ARG A 168 8.97 19.79 -0.43
N SER A 169 8.86 18.81 -1.30
CA SER A 169 8.63 18.98 -2.73
C SER A 169 7.70 17.88 -3.26
N LEU A 170 7.26 18.00 -4.51
CA LEU A 170 6.41 16.98 -5.15
C LEU A 170 7.14 15.64 -5.33
N ALA A 171 8.47 15.66 -5.43
CA ALA A 171 9.29 14.46 -5.61
C ALA A 171 9.65 13.77 -4.28
N ASP A 172 9.59 14.48 -3.17
CA ASP A 172 9.95 13.93 -1.87
C ASP A 172 8.86 13.01 -1.30
N LYS A 173 9.28 12.03 -0.52
CA LYS A 173 8.36 11.23 0.29
C LYS A 173 7.62 12.14 1.29
N PRO A 174 6.34 11.86 1.59
CA PRO A 174 5.58 12.66 2.53
C PRO A 174 6.23 12.73 3.92
N ILE A 175 6.19 13.91 4.52
CA ILE A 175 6.45 14.11 5.96
C ILE A 175 5.24 13.62 6.77
N VAL A 176 4.04 13.98 6.30
CA VAL A 176 2.76 13.47 6.80
C VAL A 176 1.84 13.26 5.61
N SER A 177 1.14 12.16 5.60
CA SER A 177 0.04 11.93 4.67
C SER A 177 -1.17 11.35 5.40
N ALA A 178 -2.35 11.62 4.88
CA ALA A 178 -3.59 11.05 5.35
C ALA A 178 -4.43 10.58 4.15
N ALA A 179 -5.04 9.43 4.30
CA ALA A 179 -6.04 8.92 3.37
C ALA A 179 -7.28 8.52 4.15
N ALA A 180 -8.45 8.90 3.66
CA ALA A 180 -9.71 8.40 4.18
C ALA A 180 -10.46 7.66 3.08
N CYS A 181 -11.19 6.62 3.45
CA CYS A 181 -12.01 5.84 2.56
C CYS A 181 -13.37 5.56 3.20
N ARG A 182 -14.44 5.86 2.46
CA ARG A 182 -15.79 5.35 2.72
C ARG A 182 -16.04 4.19 1.76
N GLY A 183 -16.41 3.07 2.31
CA GLY A 183 -16.67 1.88 1.53
C GLY A 183 -17.75 1.02 2.16
N ARG A 184 -18.01 -0.13 1.53
CA ARG A 184 -18.96 -1.12 2.03
C ARG A 184 -18.29 -2.48 2.11
N GLY A 185 -18.32 -3.07 3.30
CA GLY A 185 -17.83 -4.43 3.54
C GLY A 185 -18.80 -5.50 3.03
N ASP A 186 -18.42 -6.76 3.14
CA ASP A 186 -19.16 -7.92 2.63
C ASP A 186 -20.56 -8.08 3.19
N GLU A 187 -20.77 -7.68 4.46
CA GLU A 187 -22.09 -7.69 5.10
C GLU A 187 -22.96 -6.46 4.73
N GLY A 188 -22.55 -5.67 3.74
CA GLY A 188 -23.23 -4.45 3.34
C GLY A 188 -23.08 -3.27 4.32
N LYS A 189 -22.33 -3.44 5.41
CA LYS A 189 -22.06 -2.37 6.39
C LYS A 189 -21.09 -1.34 5.82
N GLU A 190 -21.47 -0.08 5.90
CA GLU A 190 -20.59 1.02 5.53
C GLU A 190 -19.51 1.24 6.59
N PHE A 191 -18.34 1.62 6.11
CA PHE A 191 -17.21 2.01 6.96
C PHE A 191 -16.58 3.31 6.50
N ILE A 192 -15.97 4.04 7.45
CA ILE A 192 -14.97 5.07 7.16
C ILE A 192 -13.69 4.66 7.88
N HIS A 193 -12.63 4.51 7.11
CA HIS A 193 -11.29 4.29 7.64
C HIS A 193 -10.39 5.45 7.27
N LEU A 194 -9.54 5.81 8.21
CA LEU A 194 -8.49 6.78 8.07
C LEU A 194 -7.14 6.06 8.21
N ALA A 195 -6.19 6.37 7.34
CA ALA A 195 -4.82 5.94 7.46
C ALA A 195 -3.88 7.13 7.47
N LEU A 196 -2.87 7.09 8.32
CA LEU A 196 -1.81 8.09 8.42
C LEU A 196 -0.50 7.50 7.94
N GLY A 197 0.18 8.20 7.04
CA GLY A 197 1.50 7.87 6.53
C GLY A 197 2.49 9.02 6.70
N GLY A 198 3.72 8.80 6.23
CA GLY A 198 4.82 9.76 6.34
C GLY A 198 5.78 9.45 7.49
N PHE A 199 5.52 8.42 8.30
CA PHE A 199 6.34 8.05 9.45
C PHE A 199 6.29 6.55 9.74
N GLY A 200 7.40 6.02 10.26
CA GLY A 200 7.50 4.63 10.75
C GLY A 200 7.60 3.58 9.66
N GLY A 201 7.51 2.31 10.06
CA GLY A 201 7.67 1.16 9.16
C GLY A 201 6.48 0.89 8.24
N TRP A 202 5.30 1.35 8.63
CA TRP A 202 4.05 1.23 7.86
C TRP A 202 3.03 2.29 8.29
N PRO A 203 2.03 2.62 7.42
CA PRO A 203 0.96 3.56 7.76
C PRO A 203 0.14 3.10 8.97
N ARG A 204 -0.36 4.04 9.75
CA ARG A 204 -1.20 3.78 10.93
C ARG A 204 -2.67 3.86 10.54
N GLU A 205 -3.43 2.82 10.87
CA GLU A 205 -4.87 2.78 10.66
C GLU A 205 -5.62 3.37 11.86
N ILE A 206 -6.69 4.11 11.59
CA ILE A 206 -7.63 4.63 12.56
C ILE A 206 -9.03 4.27 12.08
N THR A 207 -9.78 3.53 12.91
CA THR A 207 -11.18 3.19 12.64
C THR A 207 -12.08 4.26 13.21
N LEU A 208 -13.00 4.79 12.40
CA LEU A 208 -13.99 5.79 12.81
C LEU A 208 -15.36 5.13 12.99
N ASP A 209 -16.04 5.45 14.10
CA ASP A 209 -17.39 4.94 14.37
C ASP A 209 -18.43 5.85 13.69
N LEU A 210 -19.20 5.28 12.76
CA LEU A 210 -20.25 5.99 12.03
C LEU A 210 -21.60 6.04 12.76
N ARG A 211 -21.74 5.36 13.91
CA ARG A 211 -23.00 5.39 14.66
C ARG A 211 -23.30 6.76 15.27
N SER A 212 -22.31 7.63 15.39
CA SER A 212 -22.45 9.02 15.78
C SER A 212 -21.77 9.90 14.72
N PRO A 213 -22.45 10.25 13.62
CA PRO A 213 -21.85 11.06 12.56
C PRO A 213 -21.48 12.46 13.03
N ASP A 214 -22.19 13.00 14.04
CA ASP A 214 -21.86 14.28 14.63
C ASP A 214 -20.50 14.22 15.33
N GLY A 215 -19.56 15.05 14.89
CA GLY A 215 -18.23 15.14 15.46
C GLY A 215 -17.21 14.12 14.92
N VAL A 216 -17.54 13.26 13.95
CA VAL A 216 -16.60 12.28 13.35
C VAL A 216 -15.36 12.96 12.80
N ILE A 217 -15.51 14.14 12.18
CA ILE A 217 -14.40 14.92 11.63
C ILE A 217 -13.46 15.39 12.73
N ASP A 218 -14.01 15.91 13.84
CA ASP A 218 -13.22 16.37 14.97
C ASP A 218 -12.54 15.21 15.68
N LYS A 219 -13.26 14.10 15.84
CA LYS A 219 -12.71 12.88 16.42
C LYS A 219 -11.58 12.30 15.57
N ALA A 220 -11.70 12.32 14.26
CA ALA A 220 -10.63 11.91 13.36
C ALA A 220 -9.37 12.74 13.54
N ALA A 221 -9.51 14.07 13.68
CA ALA A 221 -8.40 14.96 13.91
C ALA A 221 -7.71 14.71 15.26
N GLU A 222 -8.49 14.54 16.32
CA GLU A 222 -7.98 14.22 17.68
C GLU A 222 -7.20 12.89 17.70
N LEU A 223 -7.76 11.83 17.10
CA LEU A 223 -7.12 10.54 17.02
C LEU A 223 -5.84 10.60 16.18
N ALA A 224 -5.84 11.35 15.08
CA ALA A 224 -4.65 11.54 14.25
C ALA A 224 -3.54 12.26 15.00
N GLN A 225 -3.86 13.33 15.76
CA GLN A 225 -2.91 14.04 16.61
C GLN A 225 -2.31 13.11 17.67
N THR A 226 -3.16 12.36 18.37
CA THR A 226 -2.72 11.41 19.40
C THR A 226 -1.83 10.31 18.81
N THR A 227 -2.19 9.77 17.65
CA THR A 227 -1.42 8.74 16.95
C THR A 227 -0.01 9.21 16.59
N TYR A 228 0.16 10.50 16.27
CA TYR A 228 1.44 11.09 15.88
C TYR A 228 2.11 11.93 16.97
N ALA A 229 1.61 11.89 18.20
CA ALA A 229 2.15 12.66 19.33
C ALA A 229 3.65 12.38 19.60
N LEU A 230 4.15 11.18 19.28
CA LEU A 230 5.56 10.79 19.44
C LEU A 230 6.25 10.52 18.10
N ALA A 231 5.68 10.94 16.97
CA ALA A 231 6.17 10.63 15.62
C ALA A 231 7.29 11.58 15.16
N GLY A 232 8.28 11.86 16.01
CA GLY A 232 9.46 12.68 15.67
C GLY A 232 10.57 11.87 15.02
N ASP A 233 11.25 12.45 14.03
CA ASP A 233 12.47 11.92 13.41
C ASP A 233 13.32 13.09 12.84
N GLU A 234 14.38 12.75 12.09
CA GLU A 234 15.27 13.70 11.43
C GLU A 234 14.59 14.59 10.37
N TRP A 235 13.39 14.23 9.92
CA TRP A 235 12.64 14.94 8.88
C TRP A 235 11.69 15.97 9.45
N ALA A 236 11.09 15.71 10.62
CA ALA A 236 10.17 16.61 11.29
C ALA A 236 9.98 16.28 12.76
N ALA A 237 9.78 17.32 13.58
CA ALA A 237 9.44 17.18 14.99
C ALA A 237 8.04 16.54 15.18
N ALA A 238 7.86 15.86 16.32
CA ALA A 238 6.61 15.20 16.66
C ALA A 238 5.42 16.17 16.72
N ASP A 239 5.59 17.34 17.33
CA ASP A 239 4.56 18.37 17.44
C ASP A 239 4.05 18.82 16.07
N TYR A 240 4.99 19.04 15.13
CA TYR A 240 4.63 19.41 13.77
C TYR A 240 3.83 18.29 13.09
N ARG A 241 4.28 17.03 13.19
CA ARG A 241 3.58 15.90 12.58
C ARG A 241 2.20 15.69 13.19
N SER A 242 2.09 15.77 14.51
CA SER A 242 0.82 15.64 15.23
C SER A 242 -0.17 16.71 14.75
N HIS A 243 0.25 17.98 14.72
CA HIS A 243 -0.60 19.07 14.25
C HIS A 243 -1.06 18.86 12.81
N VAL A 244 -0.12 18.59 11.90
CA VAL A 244 -0.41 18.38 10.47
C VAL A 244 -1.28 17.14 10.25
N ALA A 245 -1.05 16.04 10.99
CA ALA A 245 -1.89 14.84 10.91
C ALA A 245 -3.36 15.16 11.24
N GLY A 246 -3.62 15.95 12.31
CA GLY A 246 -4.97 16.39 12.64
C GLY A 246 -5.61 17.23 11.55
N VAL A 247 -4.86 18.17 10.95
CA VAL A 247 -5.36 19.01 9.84
C VAL A 247 -5.69 18.18 8.60
N LEU A 248 -4.80 17.26 8.23
CA LEU A 248 -5.02 16.39 7.06
C LEU A 248 -6.17 15.41 7.29
N ALA A 249 -6.25 14.78 8.47
CA ALA A 249 -7.33 13.89 8.84
C ALA A 249 -8.70 14.57 8.73
N ARG A 250 -8.83 15.78 9.28
CA ARG A 250 -10.04 16.59 9.16
C ARG A 250 -10.46 16.79 7.71
N ARG A 251 -9.52 17.15 6.84
CA ARG A 251 -9.78 17.41 5.41
C ARG A 251 -10.24 16.15 4.68
N VAL A 252 -9.48 15.05 4.77
CA VAL A 252 -9.82 13.83 4.00
C VAL A 252 -11.11 13.18 4.51
N VAL A 253 -11.40 13.24 5.82
CA VAL A 253 -12.64 12.69 6.38
C VAL A 253 -13.85 13.54 5.96
N ALA A 254 -13.75 14.87 6.00
CA ALA A 254 -14.82 15.75 5.53
C ALA A 254 -15.18 15.49 4.05
N GLU A 255 -14.18 15.24 3.21
CA GLU A 255 -14.38 14.97 1.78
C GLU A 255 -15.07 13.62 1.52
N VAL A 256 -14.84 12.59 2.33
CA VAL A 256 -15.46 11.26 2.11
C VAL A 256 -16.84 11.12 2.75
N ILE A 257 -17.22 12.01 3.67
CA ILE A 257 -18.55 12.04 4.29
C ILE A 257 -19.55 12.75 3.40
N ASN A 258 -19.14 13.86 2.78
CA ASN A 258 -19.96 14.67 1.86
C ASN A 258 -20.10 14.00 0.49
#